data_a48bde5875baf6d963515ccc4cc638b3
#
_entry.id   a48bde5875baf6d963515ccc4cc638b3
#
_cell.length_a   1.000
_cell.length_b   1.000
_cell.length_c   1.000
_cell.angle_alpha   90.00
_cell.angle_beta   90.00
_cell.angle_gamma   90.00
#
_symmetry.space_group_name_H-M   'P 1'
#
loop_
_entity.id
_entity.type
_entity.pdbx_description
1 polymer ?
#
loop_
_entity_poly.entity_id
_entity_poly.type
_entity_poly.pdbx_seq_one_letter_code
_entity_poly.pdbx_strand_id
1 'polypeptide(L)'
;MLTYCLFQLPAGIFSIFYHYASGKSSFRKADGLSIYYILGVELFLSVIFLLLYLIFSYLFINIGPFTSTIFPWVLVGIFLALSIASFFFYFRKGAGTELFISRKLANRISANAKNVKTSSDALVLGFTASIPELIFTFPLFAATAIVLANTTEVPRPLFVLLYIVIAISPLFFYHHLFHTGHNLAEIQRSRVKNKTFYRIAICIGFLLLALTMFNLGFYYG
;
A
#
# COMPACT_ATOMS: atom_id res chain seq x y z
N MET A 1 2.02 -1.80 9.79
CA MET A 1 2.60 -0.49 10.11
C MET A 1 3.22 0.19 8.88
N LEU A 2 4.09 -0.47 8.11
CA LEU A 2 4.64 0.06 6.84
C LEU A 2 3.55 0.49 5.84
N THR A 3 2.56 -0.38 5.59
CA THR A 3 1.43 -0.09 4.71
C THR A 3 0.61 1.12 5.16
N TYR A 4 0.39 1.29 6.48
CA TYR A 4 -0.29 2.47 7.02
C TYR A 4 0.44 3.78 6.73
N CYS A 5 1.78 3.77 6.77
CA CYS A 5 2.58 4.95 6.49
C CYS A 5 2.62 5.28 4.98
N LEU A 6 2.45 4.28 4.12
CA LEU A 6 2.55 4.41 2.68
C LEU A 6 1.21 4.85 2.04
N PHE A 7 0.07 4.44 2.57
CA PHE A 7 -1.24 4.83 2.06
C PHE A 7 -1.62 6.26 2.47
N GLN A 8 -1.16 7.25 1.70
CA GLN A 8 -1.44 8.67 1.96
C GLN A 8 -2.67 9.18 1.21
N LEU A 9 -2.90 8.70 -0.01
CA LEU A 9 -4.03 9.10 -0.84
C LEU A 9 -5.39 8.72 -0.24
N PRO A 10 -5.60 7.52 0.31
CA PRO A 10 -6.88 7.12 0.87
C PRO A 10 -7.42 8.06 1.96
N ALA A 11 -6.55 8.57 2.83
CA ALA A 11 -6.96 9.51 3.87
C ALA A 11 -7.57 10.79 3.28
N GLY A 12 -6.97 11.30 2.18
CA GLY A 12 -7.51 12.47 1.46
C GLY A 12 -8.85 12.16 0.80
N ILE A 13 -8.99 10.98 0.19
CA ILE A 13 -10.22 10.55 -0.49
C ILE A 13 -11.36 10.35 0.51
N PHE A 14 -11.11 9.66 1.63
CA PHE A 14 -12.11 9.51 2.70
C PHE A 14 -12.54 10.86 3.26
N SER A 15 -11.60 11.80 3.48
CA SER A 15 -11.94 13.16 3.88
C SER A 15 -12.90 13.82 2.90
N ILE A 16 -12.74 13.63 1.59
CA ILE A 16 -13.65 14.18 0.58
C ILE A 16 -15.04 13.54 0.71
N PHE A 17 -15.13 12.21 0.86
CA PHE A 17 -16.41 11.52 0.98
C PHE A 17 -17.18 11.95 2.23
N TYR A 18 -16.49 12.10 3.37
CA TYR A 18 -17.14 12.47 4.63
C TYR A 18 -17.33 13.98 4.81
N HIS A 19 -16.55 14.82 4.14
CA HIS A 19 -16.66 16.29 4.26
C HIS A 19 -18.04 16.82 3.82
N TYR A 20 -18.64 16.21 2.82
CA TYR A 20 -19.96 16.61 2.31
C TYR A 20 -21.13 15.84 2.96
N ALA A 21 -20.84 15.00 3.94
CA ALA A 21 -21.84 14.19 4.62
C ALA A 21 -22.50 15.00 5.75
N SER A 22 -23.49 15.83 5.44
CA SER A 22 -24.36 16.50 6.41
C SER A 22 -25.68 15.74 6.54
N GLY A 23 -25.91 15.12 7.72
CA GLY A 23 -27.13 14.34 8.02
C GLY A 23 -26.97 12.81 7.81
N LYS A 24 -27.91 12.03 8.41
CA LYS A 24 -27.82 10.56 8.45
C LYS A 24 -27.79 9.87 7.09
N SER A 25 -28.52 10.37 6.11
CA SER A 25 -28.59 9.74 4.77
C SER A 25 -27.32 9.98 3.96
N SER A 26 -26.77 11.19 4.03
CA SER A 26 -25.50 11.53 3.36
C SER A 26 -24.30 10.85 4.02
N PHE A 27 -24.34 10.68 5.35
CA PHE A 27 -23.30 9.94 6.08
C PHE A 27 -23.30 8.45 5.68
N ARG A 28 -24.48 7.80 5.61
CA ARG A 28 -24.58 6.41 5.14
C ARG A 28 -24.10 6.25 3.69
N LYS A 29 -24.33 7.27 2.86
CA LYS A 29 -23.80 7.28 1.48
C LYS A 29 -22.28 7.37 1.46
N ALA A 30 -21.68 8.27 2.25
CA ALA A 30 -20.23 8.42 2.35
C ALA A 30 -19.56 7.14 2.86
N ASP A 31 -20.17 6.49 3.84
CA ASP A 31 -19.77 5.22 4.39
C ASP A 31 -19.75 4.12 3.30
N GLY A 32 -20.85 4.00 2.57
CA GLY A 32 -20.94 3.07 1.41
C GLY A 32 -19.88 3.36 0.35
N LEU A 33 -19.68 4.62 -0.06
CA LEU A 33 -18.65 4.97 -1.05
C LEU A 33 -17.24 4.61 -0.56
N SER A 34 -16.95 4.80 0.72
CA SER A 34 -15.67 4.42 1.33
C SER A 34 -15.42 2.92 1.27
N ILE A 35 -16.44 2.09 1.54
CA ILE A 35 -16.34 0.64 1.44
C ILE A 35 -16.08 0.21 -0.01
N TYR A 36 -16.82 0.75 -0.99
CA TYR A 36 -16.59 0.43 -2.40
C TYR A 36 -15.22 0.90 -2.90
N TYR A 37 -14.72 2.03 -2.38
CA TYR A 37 -13.36 2.47 -2.65
C TYR A 37 -12.33 1.45 -2.13
N ILE A 38 -12.49 0.96 -0.88
CA ILE A 38 -11.62 -0.08 -0.30
C ILE A 38 -11.65 -1.34 -1.16
N LEU A 39 -12.84 -1.78 -1.59
CA LEU A 39 -12.98 -2.94 -2.48
C LEU A 39 -12.26 -2.73 -3.82
N GLY A 40 -12.29 -1.52 -4.38
CA GLY A 40 -11.55 -1.17 -5.59
C GLY A 40 -10.04 -1.25 -5.40
N VAL A 41 -9.51 -0.76 -4.28
CA VAL A 41 -8.09 -0.89 -3.91
C VAL A 41 -7.72 -2.36 -3.74
N GLU A 42 -8.53 -3.13 -3.01
CA GLU A 42 -8.30 -4.56 -2.76
C GLU A 42 -8.24 -5.35 -4.07
N LEU A 43 -9.19 -5.12 -4.96
CA LEU A 43 -9.25 -5.79 -6.26
C LEU A 43 -7.97 -5.50 -7.07
N PHE A 44 -7.51 -4.26 -7.10
CA PHE A 44 -6.26 -3.90 -7.78
C PHE A 44 -5.06 -4.60 -7.18
N LEU A 45 -4.89 -4.53 -5.85
CA LEU A 45 -3.77 -5.13 -5.15
C LEU A 45 -3.76 -6.67 -5.30
N SER A 46 -4.94 -7.29 -5.22
CA SER A 46 -5.10 -8.73 -5.41
C SER A 46 -4.71 -9.19 -6.81
N VAL A 47 -5.13 -8.46 -7.84
CA VAL A 47 -4.75 -8.75 -9.23
C VAL A 47 -3.24 -8.65 -9.42
N ILE A 48 -2.62 -7.56 -8.97
CA ILE A 48 -1.16 -7.37 -9.09
C ILE A 48 -0.40 -8.45 -8.32
N PHE A 49 -0.82 -8.75 -7.09
CA PHE A 49 -0.18 -9.79 -6.28
C PHE A 49 -0.28 -11.18 -6.93
N LEU A 50 -1.47 -11.54 -7.42
CA LEU A 50 -1.69 -12.81 -8.10
C LEU A 50 -0.84 -12.93 -9.38
N LEU A 51 -0.77 -11.88 -10.18
CA LEU A 51 0.08 -11.84 -11.37
C LEU A 51 1.55 -12.06 -11.02
N LEU A 52 2.07 -11.37 -10.01
CA LEU A 52 3.44 -11.54 -9.54
C LEU A 52 3.69 -12.96 -9.03
N TYR A 53 2.78 -13.50 -8.24
CA TYR A 53 2.89 -14.87 -7.74
C TYR A 53 2.94 -15.89 -8.89
N LEU A 54 2.08 -15.75 -9.90
CA LEU A 54 2.08 -16.64 -11.07
C LEU A 54 3.37 -16.50 -11.88
N ILE A 55 3.84 -15.27 -12.09
CA ILE A 55 5.11 -15.01 -12.80
C ILE A 55 6.27 -15.66 -12.07
N PHE A 56 6.43 -15.43 -10.76
CA PHE A 56 7.55 -16.03 -10.01
C PHE A 56 7.43 -17.54 -9.91
N SER A 57 6.24 -18.08 -9.72
CA SER A 57 6.02 -19.53 -9.72
C SER A 57 6.42 -20.15 -11.06
N TYR A 58 6.05 -19.52 -12.17
CA TYR A 58 6.45 -19.97 -13.51
C TYR A 58 7.96 -19.90 -13.73
N LEU A 59 8.59 -18.78 -13.32
CA LEU A 59 10.04 -18.58 -13.47
C LEU A 59 10.83 -19.61 -12.66
N PHE A 60 10.43 -19.90 -11.43
CA PHE A 60 11.13 -20.86 -10.59
C PHE A 60 11.00 -22.31 -11.09
N ILE A 61 9.85 -22.65 -11.65
CA ILE A 61 9.65 -24.00 -12.23
C ILE A 61 10.45 -24.18 -13.53
N ASN A 62 10.49 -23.18 -14.42
CA ASN A 62 11.01 -23.35 -15.78
C ASN A 62 12.47 -22.88 -15.96
N ILE A 63 12.94 -21.89 -15.17
CA ILE A 63 14.29 -21.33 -15.31
C ILE A 63 15.24 -21.89 -14.23
N GLY A 64 14.67 -22.50 -13.18
CA GLY A 64 15.43 -23.22 -12.16
C GLY A 64 16.11 -22.33 -11.11
N PRO A 65 17.11 -22.89 -10.39
CA PRO A 65 17.68 -22.30 -9.18
C PRO A 65 18.37 -20.92 -9.38
N PHE A 66 18.76 -20.60 -10.60
CA PHE A 66 19.34 -19.30 -10.91
C PHE A 66 18.40 -18.13 -10.60
N THR A 67 17.11 -18.29 -10.86
CA THR A 67 16.10 -17.24 -10.57
C THR A 67 15.82 -17.13 -9.08
N SER A 68 15.80 -18.23 -8.35
CA SER A 68 15.57 -18.21 -6.90
C SER A 68 16.70 -17.51 -6.14
N THR A 69 17.92 -17.51 -6.70
CA THR A 69 19.08 -16.82 -6.12
C THR A 69 19.10 -15.32 -6.47
N ILE A 70 18.92 -14.96 -7.74
CA ILE A 70 19.10 -13.57 -8.18
C ILE A 70 18.00 -12.63 -7.68
N PHE A 71 16.74 -13.03 -7.74
CA PHE A 71 15.64 -12.14 -7.36
C PHE A 71 15.68 -11.65 -5.90
N PRO A 72 16.00 -12.48 -4.89
CA PRO A 72 16.20 -11.98 -3.53
C PRO A 72 17.29 -10.90 -3.44
N TRP A 73 18.43 -11.06 -4.14
CA TRP A 73 19.50 -10.06 -4.15
C TRP A 73 19.09 -8.74 -4.78
N VAL A 74 18.33 -8.79 -5.88
CA VAL A 74 17.75 -7.57 -6.48
C VAL A 74 16.83 -6.87 -5.51
N LEU A 75 15.98 -7.61 -4.79
CA LEU A 75 15.10 -7.04 -3.77
C LEU A 75 15.85 -6.48 -2.57
N VAL A 76 16.96 -7.08 -2.15
CA VAL A 76 17.86 -6.50 -1.14
C VAL A 76 18.28 -5.09 -1.57
N GLY A 77 18.77 -4.94 -2.81
CA GLY A 77 19.15 -3.64 -3.36
C GLY A 77 18.01 -2.63 -3.36
N ILE A 78 16.82 -3.05 -3.81
CA ILE A 78 15.61 -2.21 -3.84
C ILE A 78 15.19 -1.77 -2.43
N PHE A 79 15.15 -2.70 -1.46
CA PHE A 79 14.75 -2.36 -0.10
C PHE A 79 15.77 -1.46 0.61
N LEU A 80 17.08 -1.64 0.37
CA LEU A 80 18.11 -0.73 0.86
C LEU A 80 17.93 0.67 0.25
N ALA A 81 17.70 0.76 -1.06
CA ALA A 81 17.45 2.04 -1.73
C ALA A 81 16.18 2.73 -1.20
N LEU A 82 15.08 1.98 -0.99
CA LEU A 82 13.85 2.50 -0.38
C LEU A 82 14.04 2.93 1.07
N SER A 83 14.85 2.22 1.85
CA SER A 83 15.21 2.59 3.21
C SER A 83 15.94 3.93 3.25
N ILE A 84 16.98 4.07 2.42
CA ILE A 84 17.77 5.30 2.28
C ILE A 84 16.87 6.44 1.79
N ALA A 85 16.09 6.21 0.73
CA ALA A 85 15.17 7.20 0.19
C ALA A 85 14.15 7.66 1.24
N SER A 86 13.58 6.74 2.02
CA SER A 86 12.64 7.07 3.09
C SER A 86 13.30 7.88 4.19
N PHE A 87 14.55 7.58 4.54
CA PHE A 87 15.28 8.33 5.57
C PHE A 87 15.59 9.76 5.15
N PHE A 88 16.06 9.97 3.93
CA PHE A 88 16.51 11.30 3.47
C PHE A 88 15.38 12.15 2.87
N PHE A 89 14.41 11.57 2.19
CA PHE A 89 13.42 12.31 1.40
C PHE A 89 12.03 12.32 2.03
N TYR A 90 11.70 11.35 2.88
CA TYR A 90 10.40 11.31 3.53
C TYR A 90 10.28 12.45 4.55
N PHE A 91 9.26 13.29 4.44
CA PHE A 91 9.05 14.50 5.25
C PHE A 91 10.13 15.59 5.12
N ARG A 92 10.76 15.73 3.96
CA ARG A 92 11.63 16.87 3.71
C ARG A 92 10.84 18.19 3.84
N LYS A 93 11.45 19.23 4.45
CA LYS A 93 10.80 20.53 4.66
C LYS A 93 10.42 21.16 3.31
N GLY A 94 9.15 21.21 2.98
CA GLY A 94 8.57 21.84 1.81
C GLY A 94 7.14 22.30 2.08
N ALA A 95 6.58 23.21 1.28
CA ALA A 95 5.20 23.64 1.43
C ALA A 95 4.22 22.52 1.04
N GLY A 96 3.61 21.88 2.04
CA GLY A 96 2.67 20.77 1.93
C GLY A 96 3.27 19.44 2.35
N THR A 97 2.40 18.49 2.69
CA THR A 97 2.79 17.11 2.95
C THR A 97 3.41 16.53 1.68
N GLU A 98 4.70 16.19 1.73
CA GLU A 98 5.39 15.59 0.58
C GLU A 98 4.89 14.16 0.39
N LEU A 99 3.95 14.04 -0.54
CA LEU A 99 3.58 12.76 -1.11
C LEU A 99 4.75 12.30 -2.00
N PHE A 100 5.11 11.04 -1.95
CA PHE A 100 5.98 10.42 -2.98
C PHE A 100 5.34 10.44 -4.39
N ILE A 101 4.13 10.94 -4.48
CA ILE A 101 3.31 11.06 -5.68
C ILE A 101 3.35 12.52 -6.12
N SER A 102 3.46 12.75 -7.44
CA SER A 102 3.44 14.10 -7.98
C SER A 102 2.16 14.83 -7.57
N ARG A 103 2.26 16.11 -7.17
CA ARG A 103 1.10 16.92 -6.80
C ARG A 103 0.04 16.98 -7.89
N LYS A 104 0.46 16.96 -9.16
CA LYS A 104 -0.45 16.95 -10.32
C LYS A 104 -1.34 15.71 -10.31
N LEU A 105 -0.76 14.55 -10.01
CA LEU A 105 -1.49 13.29 -9.94
C LEU A 105 -2.41 13.22 -8.71
N ALA A 106 -1.92 13.64 -7.54
CA ALA A 106 -2.72 13.72 -6.32
C ALA A 106 -3.92 14.66 -6.49
N ASN A 107 -3.73 15.84 -7.11
CA ASN A 107 -4.80 16.78 -7.41
C ASN A 107 -5.83 16.20 -8.39
N ARG A 108 -5.39 15.45 -9.41
CA ARG A 108 -6.28 14.78 -10.36
C ARG A 108 -7.13 13.72 -9.68
N ILE A 109 -6.53 12.89 -8.83
CA ILE A 109 -7.26 11.87 -8.06
C ILE A 109 -8.26 12.52 -7.10
N SER A 110 -7.87 13.60 -6.40
CA SER A 110 -8.75 14.36 -5.53
C SER A 110 -9.92 15.03 -6.30
N ALA A 111 -9.66 15.51 -7.51
CA ALA A 111 -10.73 16.05 -8.36
C ALA A 111 -11.71 14.95 -8.79
N ASN A 112 -11.21 13.77 -9.17
CA ASN A 112 -12.05 12.63 -9.48
C ASN A 112 -12.88 12.20 -8.25
N ALA A 113 -12.29 12.17 -7.06
CA ALA A 113 -13.00 11.82 -5.82
C ALA A 113 -14.19 12.75 -5.52
N LYS A 114 -14.11 14.04 -5.86
CA LYS A 114 -15.22 15.00 -5.71
C LYS A 114 -16.40 14.71 -6.65
N ASN A 115 -16.14 14.06 -7.77
CA ASN A 115 -17.13 13.74 -8.79
C ASN A 115 -17.78 12.35 -8.60
N VAL A 116 -17.35 11.58 -7.61
CA VAL A 116 -17.89 10.26 -7.29
C VAL A 116 -19.32 10.39 -6.77
N LYS A 117 -20.26 9.77 -7.46
CA LYS A 117 -21.70 9.78 -7.11
C LYS A 117 -22.25 8.39 -6.84
N THR A 118 -21.68 7.38 -7.47
CA THR A 118 -22.15 5.99 -7.40
C THR A 118 -21.10 5.07 -6.77
N SER A 119 -21.55 3.90 -6.33
CA SER A 119 -20.67 2.86 -5.80
C SER A 119 -19.65 2.37 -6.83
N SER A 120 -20.07 2.29 -8.10
CA SER A 120 -19.19 1.91 -9.21
C SER A 120 -18.08 2.95 -9.43
N ASP A 121 -18.41 4.25 -9.35
CA ASP A 121 -17.39 5.31 -9.44
C ASP A 121 -16.36 5.20 -8.32
N ALA A 122 -16.82 4.91 -7.09
CA ALA A 122 -15.95 4.75 -5.93
C ALA A 122 -15.01 3.54 -6.10
N LEU A 123 -15.52 2.42 -6.61
CA LEU A 123 -14.72 1.22 -6.90
C LEU A 123 -13.65 1.50 -7.97
N VAL A 124 -14.04 2.13 -9.08
CA VAL A 124 -13.09 2.51 -10.15
C VAL A 124 -12.05 3.51 -9.64
N LEU A 125 -12.47 4.46 -8.79
CA LEU A 125 -11.53 5.38 -8.15
C LEU A 125 -10.54 4.64 -7.26
N GLY A 126 -10.99 3.69 -6.43
CA GLY A 126 -10.11 2.86 -5.58
C GLY A 126 -9.07 2.10 -6.40
N PHE A 127 -9.52 1.46 -7.49
CA PHE A 127 -8.65 0.75 -8.42
C PHE A 127 -7.58 1.68 -9.04
N THR A 128 -7.99 2.82 -9.59
CA THR A 128 -7.08 3.75 -10.29
C THR A 128 -6.19 4.55 -9.35
N ALA A 129 -6.66 4.88 -8.14
CA ALA A 129 -5.87 5.59 -7.13
C ALA A 129 -4.75 4.74 -6.54
N SER A 130 -4.81 3.41 -6.67
CA SER A 130 -3.76 2.49 -6.19
C SER A 130 -2.55 2.42 -7.13
N ILE A 131 -2.70 2.80 -8.42
CA ILE A 131 -1.61 2.74 -9.40
C ILE A 131 -0.36 3.52 -8.96
N PRO A 132 -0.45 4.77 -8.50
CA PRO A 132 0.72 5.52 -8.03
C PRO A 132 1.41 4.92 -6.81
N GLU A 133 0.70 4.16 -6.00
CA GLU A 133 1.23 3.54 -4.79
C GLU A 133 2.03 2.26 -5.08
N LEU A 134 1.97 1.74 -6.32
CA LEU A 134 2.73 0.56 -6.74
C LEU A 134 4.24 0.71 -6.54
N ILE A 135 4.79 1.91 -6.62
CA ILE A 135 6.24 2.15 -6.43
C ILE A 135 6.71 1.56 -5.09
N PHE A 136 5.88 1.62 -4.05
CA PHE A 136 6.21 1.10 -2.72
C PHE A 136 5.63 -0.28 -2.44
N THR A 137 4.45 -0.58 -3.00
CA THR A 137 3.77 -1.86 -2.74
C THR A 137 4.30 -2.98 -3.62
N PHE A 138 4.77 -2.68 -4.83
CA PHE A 138 5.30 -3.66 -5.76
C PHE A 138 6.49 -4.48 -5.20
N PRO A 139 7.54 -3.87 -4.62
CA PRO A 139 8.64 -4.65 -4.03
C PRO A 139 8.17 -5.53 -2.86
N LEU A 140 7.19 -5.08 -2.07
CA LEU A 140 6.61 -5.86 -0.98
C LEU A 140 5.86 -7.08 -1.53
N PHE A 141 5.08 -6.90 -2.59
CA PHE A 141 4.35 -7.99 -3.24
C PHE A 141 5.31 -8.97 -3.92
N ALA A 142 6.35 -8.47 -4.59
CA ALA A 142 7.38 -9.31 -5.20
C ALA A 142 8.09 -10.17 -4.15
N ALA A 143 8.50 -9.58 -3.02
CA ALA A 143 9.13 -10.31 -1.93
C ALA A 143 8.21 -11.41 -1.38
N THR A 144 6.94 -11.10 -1.11
CA THR A 144 5.99 -12.08 -0.59
C THR A 144 5.69 -13.17 -1.62
N ALA A 145 5.56 -12.80 -2.90
CA ALA A 145 5.32 -13.76 -3.98
C ALA A 145 6.50 -14.73 -4.16
N ILE A 146 7.74 -14.25 -4.05
CA ILE A 146 8.95 -15.07 -4.09
C ILE A 146 8.99 -16.05 -2.92
N VAL A 147 8.72 -15.57 -1.70
CA VAL A 147 8.67 -16.44 -0.51
C VAL A 147 7.63 -17.53 -0.70
N LEU A 148 6.42 -17.18 -1.11
CA LEU A 148 5.33 -18.14 -1.30
C LEU A 148 5.59 -19.13 -2.45
N ALA A 149 6.26 -18.70 -3.51
CA ALA A 149 6.62 -19.57 -4.64
C ALA A 149 7.66 -20.62 -4.23
N ASN A 150 8.57 -20.28 -3.29
CA ASN A 150 9.62 -21.18 -2.80
C ASN A 150 9.16 -22.08 -1.62
N THR A 151 8.06 -21.76 -0.93
CA THR A 151 7.55 -22.60 0.17
C THR A 151 6.65 -23.72 -0.35
N THR A 152 6.99 -24.97 -0.01
CA THR A 152 6.23 -26.16 -0.43
C THR A 152 5.23 -26.66 0.62
N GLU A 153 5.48 -26.35 1.90
CA GLU A 153 4.79 -26.98 3.04
C GLU A 153 3.52 -26.27 3.51
N VAL A 154 3.21 -25.10 2.91
CA VAL A 154 2.15 -24.24 3.43
C VAL A 154 0.95 -24.23 2.49
N PRO A 155 -0.29 -24.21 2.98
CA PRO A 155 -1.48 -24.02 2.14
C PRO A 155 -1.45 -22.63 1.49
N ARG A 156 -0.78 -22.54 0.35
CA ARG A 156 -0.54 -21.31 -0.42
C ARG A 156 -1.76 -20.40 -0.56
N PRO A 157 -2.98 -20.90 -0.88
CA PRO A 157 -4.16 -20.04 -1.00
C PRO A 157 -4.51 -19.30 0.29
N LEU A 158 -4.34 -19.96 1.44
CA LEU A 158 -4.62 -19.35 2.75
C LEU A 158 -3.67 -18.19 3.04
N PHE A 159 -2.38 -18.34 2.72
CA PHE A 159 -1.41 -17.28 2.94
C PHE A 159 -1.58 -16.10 1.97
N VAL A 160 -1.96 -16.38 0.72
CA VAL A 160 -2.33 -15.32 -0.25
C VAL A 160 -3.50 -14.50 0.30
N LEU A 161 -4.55 -15.18 0.77
CA LEU A 161 -5.72 -14.50 1.32
C LEU A 161 -5.38 -13.72 2.59
N LEU A 162 -4.62 -14.31 3.51
CA LEU A 162 -4.16 -13.64 4.73
C LEU A 162 -3.33 -12.39 4.42
N TYR A 163 -2.44 -12.49 3.44
CA TYR A 163 -1.61 -11.37 3.01
C TYR A 163 -2.45 -10.22 2.46
N ILE A 164 -3.43 -10.51 1.61
CA ILE A 164 -4.35 -9.51 1.05
C ILE A 164 -5.12 -8.81 2.18
N VAL A 165 -5.69 -9.57 3.11
CA VAL A 165 -6.43 -9.01 4.26
C VAL A 165 -5.54 -8.09 5.11
N ILE A 166 -4.29 -8.49 5.37
CA ILE A 166 -3.33 -7.66 6.12
C ILE A 166 -2.98 -6.40 5.33
N ALA A 167 -2.80 -6.50 4.01
CA ALA A 167 -2.44 -5.36 3.16
C ALA A 167 -3.50 -4.25 3.16
N ILE A 168 -4.78 -4.60 3.20
CA ILE A 168 -5.89 -3.63 3.21
C ILE A 168 -6.30 -3.16 4.61
N SER A 169 -5.84 -3.82 5.68
CA SER A 169 -6.22 -3.47 7.05
C SER A 169 -6.03 -1.98 7.41
N PRO A 170 -5.00 -1.24 6.91
CA PRO A 170 -4.87 0.18 7.15
C PRO A 170 -5.99 1.03 6.56
N LEU A 171 -6.61 0.59 5.46
CA LEU A 171 -7.73 1.30 4.84
C LEU A 171 -8.99 1.20 5.70
N PHE A 172 -9.26 0.03 6.29
CA PHE A 172 -10.33 -0.14 7.24
C PHE A 172 -10.12 0.70 8.50
N PHE A 173 -8.85 0.84 8.95
CA PHE A 173 -8.53 1.72 10.06
C PHE A 173 -8.82 3.19 9.73
N TYR A 174 -8.47 3.68 8.54
CA TYR A 174 -8.84 5.03 8.09
C TYR A 174 -10.34 5.20 7.97
N HIS A 175 -11.03 4.24 7.38
CA HIS A 175 -12.49 4.24 7.30
C HIS A 175 -13.11 4.38 8.69
N HIS A 176 -12.67 3.60 9.67
CA HIS A 176 -13.12 3.69 11.06
C HIS A 176 -12.86 5.07 11.69
N LEU A 177 -11.67 5.64 11.50
CA LEU A 177 -11.35 6.98 12.00
C LEU A 177 -12.31 8.05 11.47
N PHE A 178 -12.61 8.04 10.17
CA PHE A 178 -13.54 8.99 9.58
C PHE A 178 -14.99 8.71 10.00
N HIS A 179 -15.36 7.45 10.15
CA HIS A 179 -16.66 7.05 10.65
C HIS A 179 -16.90 7.53 12.09
N THR A 180 -15.87 7.56 12.93
CA THR A 180 -15.91 8.06 14.32
C THR A 180 -15.78 9.59 14.44
N GLY A 181 -15.75 10.31 13.33
CA GLY A 181 -15.77 11.78 13.29
C GLY A 181 -14.40 12.45 13.32
N HIS A 182 -13.29 11.70 13.24
CA HIS A 182 -11.97 12.32 13.08
C HIS A 182 -11.86 13.00 11.73
N ASN A 183 -11.22 14.17 11.70
CA ASN A 183 -11.02 14.91 10.47
C ASN A 183 -9.59 14.74 9.93
N LEU A 184 -9.41 15.02 8.63
CA LEU A 184 -8.12 14.92 7.96
C LEU A 184 -7.03 15.77 8.62
N ALA A 185 -7.39 16.96 9.15
CA ALA A 185 -6.45 17.88 9.78
C ALA A 185 -5.85 17.28 11.06
N GLU A 186 -6.65 16.56 11.85
CA GLU A 186 -6.17 15.85 13.05
C GLU A 186 -5.20 14.73 12.69
N ILE A 187 -5.56 13.92 11.68
CA ILE A 187 -4.69 12.85 11.19
C ILE A 187 -3.35 13.42 10.67
N GLN A 188 -3.40 14.51 9.90
CA GLN A 188 -2.21 15.17 9.39
C GLN A 188 -1.37 15.80 10.51
N ARG A 189 -1.99 16.45 11.51
CA ARG A 189 -1.29 17.00 12.69
C ARG A 189 -0.56 15.90 13.45
N SER A 190 -1.22 14.77 13.69
CA SER A 190 -0.60 13.61 14.34
C SER A 190 0.59 13.08 13.55
N ARG A 191 0.48 12.98 12.23
CA ARG A 191 1.60 12.56 11.35
C ARG A 191 2.77 13.53 11.39
N VAL A 192 2.50 14.85 11.32
CA VAL A 192 3.55 15.89 11.39
C VAL A 192 4.23 15.88 12.75
N LYS A 193 3.46 15.74 13.83
CA LYS A 193 4.02 15.64 15.20
C LYS A 193 4.95 14.45 15.36
N ASN A 194 4.58 13.30 14.79
CA ASN A 194 5.31 12.04 14.93
C ASN A 194 6.18 11.70 13.70
N LYS A 195 6.51 12.69 12.86
CA LYS A 195 7.21 12.46 11.57
C LYS A 195 8.53 11.69 11.69
N THR A 196 9.32 11.99 12.73
CA THR A 196 10.59 11.31 12.97
C THR A 196 10.38 9.84 13.29
N PHE A 197 9.38 9.54 14.12
CA PHE A 197 9.01 8.16 14.42
C PHE A 197 8.59 7.40 13.15
N TYR A 198 7.74 7.98 12.31
CA TYR A 198 7.32 7.34 11.06
C TYR A 198 8.49 7.13 10.09
N ARG A 199 9.41 8.10 9.97
CA ARG A 199 10.63 7.95 9.15
C ARG A 199 11.46 6.78 9.60
N ILE A 200 11.76 6.72 10.89
CA ILE A 200 12.57 5.64 11.48
C ILE A 200 11.86 4.30 11.32
N ALA A 201 10.57 4.23 11.58
CA ALA A 201 9.78 3.01 11.45
C ALA A 201 9.75 2.47 10.02
N ILE A 202 9.59 3.35 9.01
CA ILE A 202 9.64 2.96 7.60
C ILE A 202 11.04 2.48 7.21
N CYS A 203 12.07 3.22 7.61
CA CYS A 203 13.47 2.87 7.35
C CYS A 203 13.81 1.49 7.94
N ILE A 204 13.52 1.27 9.21
CA ILE A 204 13.75 -0.03 9.89
C ILE A 204 12.94 -1.13 9.20
N GLY A 205 11.68 -0.86 8.83
CA GLY A 205 10.85 -1.84 8.12
C GLY A 205 11.46 -2.31 6.80
N PHE A 206 11.97 -1.38 5.99
CA PHE A 206 12.67 -1.75 4.75
C PHE A 206 14.01 -2.45 5.00
N LEU A 207 14.75 -2.07 6.05
CA LEU A 207 15.97 -2.77 6.45
C LEU A 207 15.69 -4.22 6.88
N LEU A 208 14.63 -4.45 7.65
CA LEU A 208 14.22 -5.80 8.04
C LEU A 208 13.83 -6.65 6.82
N LEU A 209 13.12 -6.05 5.85
CA LEU A 209 12.80 -6.72 4.60
C LEU A 209 14.06 -7.01 3.76
N ALA A 210 15.01 -6.09 3.71
CA ALA A 210 16.30 -6.33 3.06
C ALA A 210 17.04 -7.50 3.73
N LEU A 211 17.06 -7.56 5.07
CA LEU A 211 17.70 -8.65 5.82
C LEU A 211 17.00 -10.00 5.57
N THR A 212 15.66 -10.02 5.52
CA THR A 212 14.93 -11.27 5.22
C THR A 212 15.24 -11.76 3.80
N MET A 213 15.29 -10.86 2.80
CA MET A 213 15.65 -11.23 1.43
C MET A 213 17.11 -11.65 1.31
N PHE A 214 18.02 -11.01 2.06
CA PHE A 214 19.42 -11.41 2.13
C PHE A 214 19.58 -12.85 2.66
N ASN A 215 18.92 -13.17 3.78
CA ASN A 215 18.94 -14.53 4.33
C ASN A 215 18.36 -15.54 3.33
N LEU A 216 17.30 -15.17 2.63
CA LEU A 216 16.66 -16.03 1.64
C LEU A 216 17.59 -16.26 0.45
N GLY A 217 18.25 -15.22 -0.07
CA GLY A 217 19.24 -15.32 -1.14
C GLY A 217 20.46 -16.14 -0.77
N PHE A 218 20.88 -16.08 0.49
CA PHE A 218 21.98 -16.88 1.01
C PHE A 218 21.60 -18.37 1.20
N TYR A 219 20.37 -18.64 1.61
CA TYR A 219 19.90 -20.01 1.86
C TYR A 219 19.64 -20.79 0.56
N TYR A 220 19.22 -20.12 -0.51
CA TYR A 220 18.92 -20.74 -1.81
C TYR A 220 20.04 -20.57 -2.85
N GLY A 221 21.11 -19.85 -2.54
CA GLY A 221 22.32 -19.68 -3.39
C GLY A 221 23.42 -20.61 -2.98
#